data_4ffb0e2742252cfe366edf05161cfcf7
#
_entry.id   4ffb0e2742252cfe366edf05161cfcf7
#
_cell.length_a   1.000
_cell.length_b   1.000
_cell.length_c   1.000
_cell.angle_alpha   90.00
_cell.angle_beta   90.00
_cell.angle_gamma   90.00
#
_symmetry.space_group_name_H-M   'P 1'
#
loop_
_entity.id
_entity.type
_entity.pdbx_description
1 polymer ?
#
loop_
_entity_poly.entity_id
_entity_poly.type
_entity_poly.pdbx_seq_one_letter_code
_entity_poly.pdbx_strand_id
1 'polypeptide(L)'
;MVFAGVEPNLKWRTYAKTVAKVATDNGVESVIHIGALLDAVPHTRPVKLSGTASDSSLSDFLEDQGIRSSNYQGPTGISSAVMAACIDAGLEYTSIWGHTSHYLQAAPNHRVGSTLLEILLKLLNLPLDMTELQSAAGVFNQEVEKAVAKDEQVSSYVTKLEGQYDEAVAAIEIPDPAELVRDLENFLRGAPGHPPSDPTN
;
A
#
# COMPACT_ATOMS: atom_id res chain seq x y z
N MET A 1 10.35 1.74 -19.04
CA MET A 1 10.54 3.22 -19.11
C MET A 1 10.33 3.79 -17.71
N VAL A 2 11.12 4.76 -17.27
CA VAL A 2 10.89 5.48 -16.01
C VAL A 2 10.45 6.90 -16.35
N PHE A 3 9.39 7.37 -15.70
CA PHE A 3 8.89 8.74 -15.83
C PHE A 3 8.95 9.43 -14.47
N ALA A 4 9.59 10.58 -14.42
CA ALA A 4 9.59 11.47 -13.26
C ALA A 4 9.15 12.86 -13.72
N GLY A 5 8.24 13.49 -12.98
CA GLY A 5 7.69 14.78 -13.33
C GLY A 5 7.31 15.62 -12.11
N VAL A 6 7.08 16.90 -12.35
CA VAL A 6 6.58 17.82 -11.33
C VAL A 6 5.07 17.92 -11.47
N GLU A 7 4.37 17.91 -10.35
CA GLU A 7 2.92 18.09 -10.34
C GLU A 7 2.55 19.46 -10.90
N PRO A 8 1.71 19.55 -11.94
CA PRO A 8 1.30 20.81 -12.50
C PRO A 8 0.24 21.50 -11.62
N ASN A 9 0.32 22.81 -11.49
CA ASN A 9 -0.68 23.58 -10.73
C ASN A 9 -2.04 23.68 -11.46
N LEU A 10 -2.04 23.55 -12.79
CA LEU A 10 -3.22 23.73 -13.65
C LEU A 10 -3.26 22.69 -14.76
N LYS A 11 -4.43 22.58 -15.41
CA LYS A 11 -4.65 21.74 -16.60
C LYS A 11 -4.34 20.25 -16.37
N TRP A 12 -4.67 19.71 -15.21
CA TRP A 12 -4.42 18.32 -14.83
C TRP A 12 -4.90 17.30 -15.87
N ARG A 13 -6.11 17.52 -16.45
CA ARG A 13 -6.63 16.62 -17.50
C ARG A 13 -5.74 16.61 -18.75
N THR A 14 -5.20 17.76 -19.16
CA THR A 14 -4.30 17.84 -20.31
C THR A 14 -2.98 17.14 -20.01
N TYR A 15 -2.41 17.40 -18.84
CA TYR A 15 -1.20 16.74 -18.38
C TYR A 15 -1.37 15.22 -18.32
N ALA A 16 -2.40 14.73 -17.65
CA ALA A 16 -2.68 13.31 -17.51
C ALA A 16 -2.85 12.60 -18.86
N LYS A 17 -3.64 13.20 -19.78
CA LYS A 17 -3.77 12.70 -21.15
C LYS A 17 -2.45 12.68 -21.92
N THR A 18 -1.58 13.67 -21.69
CA THR A 18 -0.26 13.69 -22.32
C THR A 18 0.61 12.55 -21.79
N VAL A 19 0.59 12.30 -20.47
CA VAL A 19 1.31 11.17 -19.86
C VAL A 19 0.82 9.84 -20.43
N ALA A 20 -0.49 9.61 -20.45
CA ALA A 20 -1.07 8.40 -21.02
C ALA A 20 -0.73 8.23 -22.52
N LYS A 21 -0.80 9.33 -23.29
CA LYS A 21 -0.40 9.31 -24.71
C LYS A 21 1.07 8.95 -24.90
N VAL A 22 1.98 9.55 -24.13
CA VAL A 22 3.41 9.20 -24.20
C VAL A 22 3.62 7.73 -23.86
N ALA A 23 2.92 7.19 -22.88
CA ALA A 23 2.98 5.78 -22.54
C ALA A 23 2.54 4.91 -23.73
N THR A 24 1.37 5.16 -24.30
CA THR A 24 0.86 4.39 -25.46
C THR A 24 1.73 4.52 -26.70
N ASP A 25 2.23 5.73 -27.03
CA ASP A 25 3.12 5.96 -28.17
C ASP A 25 4.44 5.19 -28.04
N ASN A 26 4.85 4.82 -26.83
CA ASN A 26 6.05 4.04 -26.55
C ASN A 26 5.77 2.55 -26.29
N GLY A 27 4.56 2.06 -26.56
CA GLY A 27 4.20 0.65 -26.41
C GLY A 27 4.14 0.18 -24.95
N VAL A 28 3.88 1.09 -24.01
CA VAL A 28 3.65 0.73 -22.60
C VAL A 28 2.29 0.08 -22.48
N GLU A 29 2.23 -1.05 -21.80
CA GLU A 29 1.00 -1.80 -21.53
C GLU A 29 0.50 -1.56 -20.11
N SER A 30 1.41 -1.42 -19.14
CA SER A 30 1.09 -1.21 -17.74
C SER A 30 1.88 -0.03 -17.13
N VAL A 31 1.22 0.77 -16.32
CA VAL A 31 1.79 1.92 -15.59
C VAL A 31 1.79 1.64 -14.10
N ILE A 32 2.96 1.65 -13.49
CA ILE A 32 3.11 1.51 -12.03
C ILE A 32 3.47 2.88 -11.46
N HIS A 33 2.58 3.43 -10.66
CA HIS A 33 2.77 4.69 -9.96
C HIS A 33 3.26 4.42 -8.54
N ILE A 34 4.42 4.97 -8.21
CA ILE A 34 5.00 4.86 -6.87
C ILE A 34 5.04 6.23 -6.23
N GLY A 35 4.56 6.33 -5.02
CA GLY A 35 4.56 7.54 -4.25
C GLY A 35 4.77 7.31 -2.75
N ALA A 36 4.93 8.40 -2.01
CA ALA A 36 4.96 8.39 -0.56
C ALA A 36 4.07 9.50 -0.01
N LEU A 37 3.50 9.26 1.15
CA LEU A 37 2.66 10.24 1.86
C LEU A 37 3.01 10.27 3.35
N LEU A 38 2.74 11.41 3.98
CA LEU A 38 2.89 11.56 5.42
C LEU A 38 1.66 10.97 6.12
N ASP A 39 1.89 10.11 7.11
CA ASP A 39 0.82 9.47 7.88
C ASP A 39 1.19 9.40 9.37
N ALA A 40 0.20 9.15 10.21
CA ALA A 40 0.34 8.92 11.64
C ALA A 40 0.78 7.46 11.91
N VAL A 41 1.95 7.08 11.39
CA VAL A 41 2.54 5.75 11.55
C VAL A 41 3.87 5.83 12.31
N PRO A 42 4.18 4.87 13.18
CA PRO A 42 5.46 4.85 13.88
C PRO A 42 6.57 4.34 12.96
N HIS A 43 7.78 4.87 13.13
CA HIS A 43 8.96 4.39 12.38
C HIS A 43 9.49 3.04 12.88
N THR A 44 9.05 2.60 14.04
CA THR A 44 9.47 1.36 14.71
C THR A 44 8.71 0.11 14.27
N ARG A 45 7.63 0.26 13.51
CA ARG A 45 6.80 -0.84 12.98
C ARG A 45 7.04 -1.02 11.48
N PRO A 46 6.68 -2.16 10.88
CA PRO A 46 6.77 -2.36 9.42
C PRO A 46 6.19 -1.19 8.63
N VAL A 47 6.80 -0.88 7.49
CA VAL A 47 6.32 0.21 6.64
C VAL A 47 4.92 -0.14 6.14
N LYS A 48 3.95 0.70 6.48
CA LYS A 48 2.60 0.57 5.93
C LYS A 48 2.61 0.96 4.46
N LEU A 49 2.02 0.12 3.64
CA LEU A 49 1.77 0.38 2.23
C LEU A 49 0.27 0.44 1.95
N SER A 50 -0.11 1.24 1.00
CA SER A 50 -1.46 1.23 0.42
C SER A 50 -1.36 1.29 -1.10
N GLY A 51 -2.36 0.77 -1.80
CA GLY A 51 -2.33 0.74 -3.25
C GLY A 51 -3.66 0.36 -3.87
N THR A 52 -3.76 0.54 -5.16
CA THR A 52 -4.90 0.12 -5.98
C THR A 52 -4.41 -0.33 -7.34
N ALA A 53 -5.11 -1.23 -7.98
CA ALA A 53 -4.86 -1.66 -9.34
C ALA A 53 -6.15 -1.63 -10.17
N SER A 54 -6.02 -1.46 -11.47
CA SER A 54 -7.14 -1.48 -12.43
C SER A 54 -7.47 -2.89 -12.93
N ASP A 55 -6.56 -3.83 -12.73
CA ASP A 55 -6.67 -5.23 -13.15
C ASP A 55 -6.77 -6.14 -11.93
N SER A 56 -7.50 -7.27 -12.06
CA SER A 56 -7.73 -8.20 -10.95
C SER A 56 -6.45 -8.93 -10.52
N SER A 57 -5.60 -9.33 -11.47
CA SER A 57 -4.36 -10.05 -11.15
C SER A 57 -3.37 -9.16 -10.39
N LEU A 58 -3.32 -7.87 -10.73
CA LEU A 58 -2.54 -6.88 -10.00
C LEU A 58 -3.15 -6.57 -8.62
N SER A 59 -4.49 -6.59 -8.51
CA SER A 59 -5.18 -6.44 -7.22
C SER A 59 -4.87 -7.62 -6.30
N ASP A 60 -4.96 -8.86 -6.80
CA ASP A 60 -4.64 -10.08 -6.07
C ASP A 60 -3.18 -10.05 -5.59
N PHE A 61 -2.25 -9.63 -6.47
CA PHE A 61 -0.84 -9.46 -6.07
C PHE A 61 -0.68 -8.47 -4.92
N LEU A 62 -1.36 -7.31 -4.97
CA LEU A 62 -1.29 -6.32 -3.90
C LEU A 62 -1.84 -6.88 -2.58
N GLU A 63 -2.95 -7.59 -2.63
CA GLU A 63 -3.58 -8.23 -1.46
C GLU A 63 -2.66 -9.30 -0.85
N ASP A 64 -2.01 -10.12 -1.66
CA ASP A 64 -1.02 -11.11 -1.23
C ASP A 64 0.19 -10.49 -0.53
N GLN A 65 0.55 -9.26 -0.91
CA GLN A 65 1.60 -8.48 -0.22
C GLN A 65 1.06 -7.67 0.99
N GLY A 66 -0.21 -7.83 1.38
CA GLY A 66 -0.84 -7.09 2.46
C GLY A 66 -1.11 -5.62 2.13
N ILE A 67 -1.06 -5.25 0.84
CA ILE A 67 -1.29 -3.88 0.37
C ILE A 67 -2.76 -3.71 0.02
N ARG A 68 -3.46 -2.91 0.83
CA ARG A 68 -4.89 -2.67 0.66
C ARG A 68 -5.14 -1.25 0.15
N SER A 69 -6.32 -1.03 -0.44
CA SER A 69 -6.74 0.31 -0.83
C SER A 69 -6.88 1.20 0.40
N SER A 70 -6.53 2.47 0.24
CA SER A 70 -6.72 3.47 1.28
C SER A 70 -8.19 3.89 1.36
N ASN A 71 -8.74 3.95 2.57
CA ASN A 71 -10.06 4.54 2.83
C ASN A 71 -10.03 6.08 2.86
N TYR A 72 -8.99 6.67 2.29
CA TYR A 72 -8.83 8.13 2.27
C TYR A 72 -9.98 8.80 1.52
N GLN A 73 -10.66 9.69 2.22
CA GLN A 73 -11.72 10.54 1.70
C GLN A 73 -11.25 12.00 1.81
N GLY A 74 -10.69 12.51 0.74
CA GLY A 74 -10.16 13.87 0.71
C GLY A 74 -9.91 14.38 -0.71
N PRO A 75 -9.29 15.55 -0.87
CA PRO A 75 -8.97 16.11 -2.17
C PRO A 75 -8.15 15.15 -3.01
N THR A 76 -8.53 14.98 -4.27
CA THR A 76 -7.78 14.14 -5.22
C THR A 76 -6.55 14.88 -5.73
N GLY A 77 -5.42 14.19 -5.86
CA GLY A 77 -4.20 14.72 -6.47
C GLY A 77 -4.12 14.42 -7.97
N ILE A 78 -3.02 14.85 -8.59
CA ILE A 78 -2.71 14.58 -10.00
C ILE A 78 -2.69 13.07 -10.32
N SER A 79 -2.30 12.24 -9.36
CA SER A 79 -2.27 10.78 -9.48
C SER A 79 -3.61 10.19 -9.91
N SER A 80 -4.72 10.69 -9.34
CA SER A 80 -6.07 10.24 -9.73
C SER A 80 -6.41 10.63 -11.17
N ALA A 81 -5.98 11.80 -11.62
CA ALA A 81 -6.19 12.24 -13.00
C ALA A 81 -5.35 11.41 -13.99
N VAL A 82 -4.11 11.06 -13.60
CA VAL A 82 -3.24 10.19 -14.41
C VAL A 82 -3.80 8.79 -14.47
N MET A 83 -4.24 8.22 -13.35
CA MET A 83 -4.90 6.92 -13.31
C MET A 83 -6.10 6.87 -14.27
N ALA A 84 -7.03 7.82 -14.17
CA ALA A 84 -8.19 7.88 -15.03
C ALA A 84 -7.79 7.96 -16.53
N ALA A 85 -6.80 8.80 -16.86
CA ALA A 85 -6.34 8.94 -18.25
C ALA A 85 -5.65 7.69 -18.79
N CYS A 86 -4.91 6.94 -17.95
CA CYS A 86 -4.30 5.67 -18.32
C CYS A 86 -5.37 4.60 -18.58
N ILE A 87 -6.34 4.47 -17.68
CA ILE A 87 -7.45 3.52 -17.84
C ILE A 87 -8.28 3.86 -19.10
N ASP A 88 -8.60 5.14 -19.31
CA ASP A 88 -9.30 5.60 -20.53
C ASP A 88 -8.51 5.29 -21.81
N ALA A 89 -7.19 5.22 -21.74
CA ALA A 89 -6.31 4.87 -22.85
C ALA A 89 -6.09 3.35 -23.01
N GLY A 90 -6.72 2.52 -22.18
CA GLY A 90 -6.59 1.06 -22.21
C GLY A 90 -5.31 0.53 -21.59
N LEU A 91 -4.61 1.33 -20.78
CA LEU A 91 -3.44 0.91 -20.02
C LEU A 91 -3.84 0.31 -18.68
N GLU A 92 -3.19 -0.76 -18.29
CA GLU A 92 -3.25 -1.22 -16.90
C GLU A 92 -2.59 -0.18 -15.98
N TYR A 93 -3.15 -0.02 -14.78
CA TYR A 93 -2.62 0.96 -13.84
C TYR A 93 -2.59 0.39 -12.42
N THR A 94 -1.44 0.50 -11.79
CA THR A 94 -1.23 0.15 -10.39
C THR A 94 -0.62 1.34 -9.66
N SER A 95 -1.14 1.67 -8.48
CA SER A 95 -0.50 2.64 -7.59
C SER A 95 -0.09 2.00 -6.28
N ILE A 96 1.11 2.32 -5.81
CA ILE A 96 1.66 1.86 -4.54
C ILE A 96 2.21 3.06 -3.78
N TRP A 97 1.73 3.25 -2.55
CA TRP A 97 2.09 4.37 -1.70
C TRP A 97 2.74 3.89 -0.42
N GLY A 98 3.94 4.39 -0.12
CA GLY A 98 4.61 4.19 1.15
C GLY A 98 4.20 5.25 2.17
N HIS A 99 3.78 4.82 3.36
CA HIS A 99 3.41 5.72 4.45
C HIS A 99 4.64 6.09 5.26
N THR A 100 4.96 7.37 5.30
CA THR A 100 6.06 7.95 6.06
C THR A 100 5.53 8.62 7.32
N SER A 101 6.20 8.39 8.45
CA SER A 101 5.87 9.06 9.72
C SER A 101 5.95 10.57 9.55
N HIS A 102 4.87 11.29 9.83
CA HIS A 102 4.77 12.73 9.60
C HIS A 102 5.73 13.57 10.46
N TYR A 103 6.26 13.01 11.55
CA TYR A 103 7.29 13.64 12.38
C TYR A 103 8.71 13.47 11.81
N LEU A 104 8.89 12.66 10.74
CA LEU A 104 10.16 12.47 10.04
C LEU A 104 10.15 13.28 8.74
N GLN A 105 10.64 14.52 8.82
CA GLN A 105 10.71 15.41 7.65
C GLN A 105 12.06 15.34 6.91
N ALA A 106 12.97 14.48 7.38
CA ALA A 106 14.25 14.28 6.71
C ALA A 106 14.07 13.46 5.42
N ALA A 107 14.55 13.97 4.31
CA ALA A 107 14.63 13.27 3.04
C ALA A 107 16.11 12.97 2.71
N PRO A 108 16.40 11.83 2.08
CA PRO A 108 15.50 10.77 1.67
C PRO A 108 15.15 9.77 2.80
N ASN A 109 13.92 9.24 2.81
CA ASN A 109 13.53 8.14 3.70
C ASN A 109 13.90 6.80 3.05
N HIS A 110 15.11 6.32 3.30
CA HIS A 110 15.64 5.10 2.71
C HIS A 110 14.84 3.85 3.08
N ARG A 111 14.21 3.84 4.26
CA ARG A 111 13.40 2.71 4.72
C ARG A 111 12.15 2.53 3.87
N VAL A 112 11.38 3.60 3.69
CA VAL A 112 10.17 3.56 2.83
C VAL A 112 10.57 3.29 1.38
N GLY A 113 11.66 3.90 0.90
CA GLY A 113 12.18 3.65 -0.44
C GLY A 113 12.59 2.19 -0.67
N SER A 114 13.26 1.57 0.30
CA SER A 114 13.64 0.14 0.24
C SER A 114 12.41 -0.76 0.15
N THR A 115 11.42 -0.54 1.02
CA THR A 115 10.19 -1.35 1.03
C THR A 115 9.39 -1.20 -0.28
N LEU A 116 9.26 0.02 -0.81
CA LEU A 116 8.59 0.25 -2.10
C LEU A 116 9.32 -0.45 -3.24
N LEU A 117 10.65 -0.38 -3.26
CA LEU A 117 11.45 -1.03 -4.30
C LEU A 117 11.36 -2.56 -4.19
N GLU A 118 11.35 -3.14 -2.99
CA GLU A 118 11.16 -4.58 -2.81
C GLU A 118 9.84 -5.07 -3.42
N ILE A 119 8.73 -4.36 -3.20
CA ILE A 119 7.44 -4.69 -3.81
C ILE A 119 7.48 -4.54 -5.33
N LEU A 120 8.09 -3.46 -5.83
CA LEU A 120 8.24 -3.24 -7.26
C LEU A 120 9.05 -4.37 -7.93
N LEU A 121 10.15 -4.79 -7.32
CA LEU A 121 10.98 -5.87 -7.85
C LEU A 121 10.25 -7.22 -7.86
N LYS A 122 9.44 -7.51 -6.84
CA LYS A 122 8.58 -8.69 -6.82
C LYS A 122 7.53 -8.61 -7.93
N LEU A 123 6.84 -7.48 -8.07
CA LEU A 123 5.81 -7.27 -9.08
C LEU A 123 6.35 -7.44 -10.51
N LEU A 124 7.56 -6.92 -10.75
CA LEU A 124 8.22 -6.99 -12.05
C LEU A 124 9.06 -8.25 -12.25
N ASN A 125 9.17 -9.12 -11.23
CA ASN A 125 10.04 -10.29 -11.21
C ASN A 125 11.49 -9.95 -11.66
N LEU A 126 12.03 -8.85 -11.12
CA LEU A 126 13.37 -8.37 -11.46
C LEU A 126 14.35 -8.70 -10.33
N PRO A 127 15.45 -9.40 -10.62
CA PRO A 127 16.54 -9.57 -9.66
C PRO A 127 17.38 -8.30 -9.60
N LEU A 128 17.41 -7.64 -8.45
CA LEU A 128 18.28 -6.48 -8.19
C LEU A 128 18.93 -6.64 -6.83
N ASP A 129 20.20 -6.31 -6.71
CA ASP A 129 20.89 -6.26 -5.43
C ASP A 129 20.42 -5.04 -4.63
N MET A 130 19.81 -5.29 -3.49
CA MET A 130 19.26 -4.29 -2.58
C MET A 130 20.18 -3.97 -1.40
N THR A 131 21.36 -4.60 -1.32
CA THR A 131 22.24 -4.55 -0.15
C THR A 131 22.60 -3.12 0.26
N GLU A 132 22.93 -2.28 -0.70
CA GLU A 132 23.33 -0.89 -0.43
C GLU A 132 22.15 -0.06 0.11
N LEU A 133 20.97 -0.19 -0.50
CA LEU A 133 19.77 0.53 -0.06
C LEU A 133 19.27 0.03 1.30
N GLN A 134 19.33 -1.28 1.55
CA GLN A 134 18.96 -1.88 2.84
C GLN A 134 19.93 -1.42 3.94
N SER A 135 21.23 -1.33 3.63
CA SER A 135 22.23 -0.78 4.56
C SER A 135 21.92 0.69 4.90
N ALA A 136 21.60 1.51 3.87
CA ALA A 136 21.23 2.90 4.08
C ALA A 136 19.93 3.03 4.90
N ALA A 137 18.95 2.15 4.68
CA ALA A 137 17.73 2.10 5.49
C ALA A 137 18.02 1.75 6.96
N GLY A 138 18.96 0.82 7.21
CA GLY A 138 19.41 0.47 8.56
C GLY A 138 20.06 1.65 9.28
N VAL A 139 20.96 2.37 8.61
CA VAL A 139 21.60 3.59 9.15
C VAL A 139 20.55 4.66 9.45
N PHE A 140 19.65 4.91 8.50
CA PHE A 140 18.55 5.86 8.68
C PHE A 140 17.70 5.54 9.93
N ASN A 141 17.31 4.28 10.12
CA ASN A 141 16.54 3.87 11.30
C ASN A 141 17.29 4.15 12.61
N GLN A 142 18.58 3.82 12.67
CA GLN A 142 19.40 4.08 13.87
C GLN A 142 19.52 5.57 14.19
N GLU A 143 19.62 6.41 13.18
CA GLU A 143 19.68 7.86 13.36
C GLU A 143 18.35 8.42 13.87
N VAL A 144 17.24 7.93 13.33
CA VAL A 144 15.89 8.29 13.78
C VAL A 144 15.67 7.86 15.24
N GLU A 145 16.00 6.63 15.61
CA GLU A 145 15.89 6.13 16.98
C GLU A 145 16.69 6.98 17.96
N LYS A 146 17.93 7.34 17.61
CA LYS A 146 18.77 8.23 18.43
C LYS A 146 18.19 9.64 18.55
N ALA A 147 17.55 10.15 17.51
CA ALA A 147 16.93 11.47 17.54
C ALA A 147 15.67 11.48 18.42
N VAL A 148 14.82 10.48 18.27
CA VAL A 148 13.58 10.30 19.05
C VAL A 148 13.90 10.11 20.54
N ALA A 149 14.92 9.32 20.88
CA ALA A 149 15.31 9.08 22.26
C ALA A 149 15.81 10.33 23.02
N LYS A 150 16.15 11.41 22.30
CA LYS A 150 16.58 12.68 22.92
C LYS A 150 15.42 13.60 23.31
N ASP A 151 14.21 13.32 22.85
CA ASP A 151 13.03 14.13 23.10
C ASP A 151 11.92 13.26 23.70
N GLU A 152 11.62 13.47 24.97
CA GLU A 152 10.62 12.68 25.71
C GLU A 152 9.21 12.86 25.15
N GLN A 153 8.87 14.03 24.63
CA GLN A 153 7.56 14.28 24.02
C GLN A 153 7.40 13.48 22.73
N VAL A 154 8.44 13.50 21.88
CA VAL A 154 8.45 12.72 20.63
C VAL A 154 8.43 11.22 20.95
N SER A 155 9.21 10.76 21.92
CA SER A 155 9.25 9.36 22.35
C SER A 155 7.86 8.88 22.84
N SER A 156 7.20 9.66 23.71
CA SER A 156 5.84 9.35 24.18
C SER A 156 4.84 9.34 23.04
N TYR A 157 4.98 10.23 22.07
CA TYR A 157 4.12 10.27 20.90
C TYR A 157 4.31 9.03 20.01
N VAL A 158 5.54 8.59 19.78
CA VAL A 158 5.86 7.37 19.05
C VAL A 158 5.22 6.15 19.72
N THR A 159 5.34 6.02 21.04
CA THR A 159 4.70 4.93 21.82
C THR A 159 3.18 4.90 21.61
N LYS A 160 2.54 6.08 21.59
CA LYS A 160 1.11 6.16 21.29
C LYS A 160 0.78 5.65 19.87
N LEU A 161 1.60 6.04 18.87
CA LEU A 161 1.42 5.59 17.49
C LEU A 161 1.65 4.08 17.35
N GLU A 162 2.58 3.52 18.12
CA GLU A 162 2.82 2.06 18.15
C GLU A 162 1.56 1.32 18.62
N GLY A 163 0.95 1.75 19.73
CA GLY A 163 -0.30 1.16 20.21
C GLY A 163 -1.42 1.22 19.16
N GLN A 164 -1.59 2.37 18.51
CA GLN A 164 -2.60 2.53 17.46
C GLN A 164 -2.33 1.64 16.23
N TYR A 165 -1.07 1.49 15.85
CA TYR A 165 -0.66 0.62 14.76
C TYR A 165 -0.94 -0.85 15.09
N ASP A 166 -0.52 -1.30 16.28
CA ASP A 166 -0.68 -2.67 16.72
C ASP A 166 -2.17 -3.05 16.87
N GLU A 167 -3.02 -2.14 17.39
CA GLU A 167 -4.48 -2.30 17.42
C GLU A 167 -5.10 -2.40 16.02
N ALA A 168 -4.64 -1.57 15.09
CA ALA A 168 -5.14 -1.60 13.71
C ALA A 168 -4.75 -2.89 12.98
N VAL A 169 -3.53 -3.41 13.20
CA VAL A 169 -3.10 -4.70 12.64
C VAL A 169 -3.92 -5.84 13.24
N ALA A 170 -4.11 -5.87 14.55
CA ALA A 170 -4.92 -6.89 15.23
C ALA A 170 -6.38 -6.88 14.73
N ALA A 171 -6.94 -5.70 14.46
CA ALA A 171 -8.30 -5.59 13.92
C ALA A 171 -8.45 -6.15 12.49
N ILE A 172 -7.38 -6.14 11.70
CA ILE A 172 -7.34 -6.73 10.34
C ILE A 172 -7.27 -8.25 10.40
N GLU A 173 -6.60 -8.80 11.41
CA GLU A 173 -6.43 -10.26 11.59
C GLU A 173 -7.69 -10.94 12.14
N ILE A 174 -8.67 -10.18 12.63
CA ILE A 174 -9.96 -10.73 13.07
C ILE A 174 -10.83 -10.90 11.82
N PRO A 175 -11.19 -12.15 11.42
CA PRO A 175 -12.11 -12.38 10.31
C PRO A 175 -13.44 -11.68 10.55
N ASP A 176 -14.06 -11.16 9.48
CA ASP A 176 -15.40 -10.58 9.56
C ASP A 176 -16.33 -11.60 10.25
N PRO A 177 -17.04 -11.21 11.32
CA PRO A 177 -18.00 -12.09 11.99
C PRO A 177 -19.00 -12.75 11.03
N ALA A 178 -19.36 -12.10 9.93
CA ALA A 178 -20.23 -12.65 8.90
C ALA A 178 -19.54 -13.74 8.05
N GLU A 179 -18.22 -13.67 7.87
CA GLU A 179 -17.43 -14.75 7.24
C GLU A 179 -17.29 -15.95 8.17
N LEU A 180 -16.96 -15.70 9.43
CA LEU A 180 -16.89 -16.74 10.46
C LEU A 180 -18.22 -17.52 10.59
N VAL A 181 -19.36 -16.82 10.59
CA VAL A 181 -20.69 -17.46 10.62
C VAL A 181 -20.93 -18.28 9.36
N ARG A 182 -20.57 -17.76 8.18
CA ARG A 182 -20.69 -18.48 6.90
C ARG A 182 -19.84 -19.75 6.85
N ASP A 183 -18.60 -19.64 7.32
CA ASP A 183 -17.66 -20.77 7.35
C ASP A 183 -18.13 -21.83 8.35
N LEU A 184 -18.64 -21.42 9.52
CA LEU A 184 -19.24 -22.30 10.50
C LEU A 184 -20.51 -22.99 9.94
N GLU A 185 -21.39 -22.26 9.27
CA GLU A 185 -22.56 -22.83 8.61
C GLU A 185 -22.18 -23.83 7.52
N ASN A 186 -21.18 -23.53 6.69
CA ASN A 186 -20.70 -24.43 5.67
C ASN A 186 -20.05 -25.69 6.28
N PHE A 187 -19.29 -25.53 7.34
CA PHE A 187 -18.72 -26.66 8.09
C PHE A 187 -19.83 -27.56 8.69
N LEU A 188 -20.86 -26.98 9.29
CA LEU A 188 -21.98 -27.71 9.87
C LEU A 188 -22.83 -28.41 8.80
N ARG A 189 -22.96 -27.83 7.60
CA ARG A 189 -23.64 -28.47 6.47
C ARG A 189 -22.82 -29.59 5.82
N GLY A 190 -21.50 -29.51 5.90
CA GLY A 190 -20.58 -30.52 5.36
C GLY A 190 -20.20 -31.63 6.32
N ALA A 191 -20.59 -31.58 7.58
CA ALA A 191 -20.32 -32.61 8.56
C ALA A 191 -21.23 -33.84 8.29
N PRO A 192 -20.71 -35.05 8.02
CA PRO A 192 -21.50 -36.26 7.85
C PRO A 192 -22.07 -36.69 9.20
N GLY A 193 -23.33 -36.41 9.49
CA GLY A 193 -23.96 -36.94 10.69
C GLY A 193 -25.08 -36.08 11.34
N HIS A 194 -26.01 -35.61 10.53
CA HIS A 194 -27.32 -35.27 11.12
C HIS A 194 -28.38 -36.09 10.35
N PRO A 195 -29.07 -37.06 11.00
CA PRO A 195 -30.18 -37.76 10.37
C PRO A 195 -31.32 -36.79 10.14
N PRO A 196 -32.05 -36.90 9.03
CA PRO A 196 -33.21 -36.06 8.77
C PRO A 196 -34.25 -36.32 9.88
N SER A 197 -34.71 -35.27 10.54
CA SER A 197 -35.86 -35.31 11.41
C SER A 197 -37.09 -35.65 10.54
N ASP A 198 -37.61 -36.82 10.76
CA ASP A 198 -38.83 -37.37 10.15
C ASP A 198 -40.05 -36.49 10.55
N PRO A 199 -40.83 -35.99 9.58
CA PRO A 199 -42.06 -35.28 9.93
C PRO A 199 -43.23 -36.25 9.91
N THR A 200 -43.42 -37.01 10.98
CA THR A 200 -44.68 -37.73 11.21
C THR A 200 -44.96 -37.88 12.72
N ASN A 201 -45.76 -36.98 13.26
CA ASN A 201 -47.05 -37.24 13.96
C ASN A 201 -47.64 -35.95 14.48
#